data_becf4362ad61767fc9ec1bef8595a5dd
#
_entry.id   becf4362ad61767fc9ec1bef8595a5dd
#
_cell.length_a   1.000
_cell.length_b   1.000
_cell.length_c   1.000
_cell.angle_alpha   90.00
_cell.angle_beta   90.00
_cell.angle_gamma   90.00
#
_symmetry.space_group_name_H-M   'P 1'
#
loop_
_entity.id
_entity.type
_entity.pdbx_description
1 polymer ?
#
loop_
_entity_poly.entity_id
_entity_poly.type
_entity_poly.pdbx_seq_one_letter_code
_entity_poly.pdbx_strand_id
1 'polypeptide(L)'
;RILDPNPSARFGIETYTDVPKGGDKPKPDPAGRQFNDLTVDEVEDLLPQLENLNERGAGVFVAVNEFDGRRRKDNLSRVRGVHADLDGVDDQTLSRIRSILPPTIEVQTSGPHNRHFYWLLAQGETIDVTLSVQINRSLIAFGADPAATDITRLLRLPGFKHMKNRGDNPNA
;
A
#
# COMPACT_ATOMS: atom_id res chain seq x y z
N ARG A 1 -5.22 -11.77 5.14
CA ARG A 1 -6.67 -12.17 5.07
C ARG A 1 -7.62 -10.97 5.06
N ILE A 2 -7.27 -9.81 5.67
CA ILE A 2 -8.14 -8.61 5.64
C ILE A 2 -8.14 -7.98 4.24
N LEU A 3 -6.98 -7.89 3.58
CA LEU A 3 -6.85 -7.31 2.25
C LEU A 3 -7.56 -8.17 1.17
N ASP A 4 -7.63 -9.47 1.39
CA ASP A 4 -8.29 -10.41 0.49
C ASP A 4 -8.69 -11.68 1.25
N PRO A 5 -9.98 -11.97 1.40
CA PRO A 5 -10.46 -13.17 2.08
C PRO A 5 -10.37 -14.43 1.21
N ASN A 6 -10.12 -14.31 -0.10
CA ASN A 6 -10.00 -15.44 -1.00
C ASN A 6 -8.75 -16.29 -0.63
N PRO A 7 -8.89 -17.59 -0.31
CA PRO A 7 -7.74 -18.43 0.04
C PRO A 7 -6.76 -18.64 -1.13
N SER A 8 -7.20 -18.42 -2.36
CA SER A 8 -6.37 -18.52 -3.56
C SER A 8 -5.77 -17.16 -3.97
N ALA A 9 -5.98 -16.10 -3.19
CA ALA A 9 -5.44 -14.77 -3.48
C ALA A 9 -3.91 -14.80 -3.54
N ARG A 10 -3.35 -14.02 -4.47
CA ARG A 10 -1.91 -13.86 -4.67
C ARG A 10 -1.46 -12.47 -4.33
N PHE A 11 -0.33 -12.35 -3.66
CA PHE A 11 0.21 -11.10 -3.15
C PHE A 11 1.56 -10.78 -3.75
N GLY A 12 1.80 -9.51 -4.04
CA GLY A 12 3.12 -8.97 -4.34
C GLY A 12 3.61 -8.12 -3.16
N ILE A 13 4.78 -8.45 -2.62
CA ILE A 13 5.45 -7.67 -1.57
C ILE A 13 6.72 -7.07 -2.17
N GLU A 14 6.95 -5.80 -1.91
CA GLU A 14 8.20 -5.15 -2.32
C GLU A 14 8.80 -4.37 -1.16
N THR A 15 10.14 -4.36 -1.11
CA THR A 15 10.88 -3.57 -0.12
C THR A 15 11.79 -2.58 -0.84
N TYR A 16 11.99 -1.43 -0.24
CA TYR A 16 12.89 -0.38 -0.73
C TYR A 16 13.60 0.25 0.45
N THR A 17 14.82 0.74 0.25
CA THR A 17 15.45 1.60 1.25
C THR A 17 14.57 2.82 1.45
N ASP A 18 14.10 3.04 2.68
CA ASP A 18 13.43 4.29 3.05
C ASP A 18 14.50 5.38 3.19
N VAL A 19 14.32 6.47 2.45
CA VAL A 19 15.19 7.64 2.52
C VAL A 19 14.41 8.86 3.01
N PRO A 20 15.08 9.80 3.71
CA PRO A 20 14.45 11.07 4.09
C PRO A 20 13.88 11.81 2.88
N LYS A 21 12.88 12.66 3.12
CA LYS A 21 12.28 13.49 2.05
C LYS A 21 13.38 14.35 1.39
N GLY A 22 13.50 14.24 0.07
CA GLY A 22 14.53 14.93 -0.72
C GLY A 22 15.87 14.21 -0.81
N GLY A 23 16.04 13.05 -0.15
CA GLY A 23 17.21 12.22 -0.31
C GLY A 23 17.15 11.32 -1.54
N ASP A 24 18.31 11.04 -2.16
CA ASP A 24 18.40 10.13 -3.29
C ASP A 24 18.35 8.66 -2.86
N LYS A 25 17.56 7.87 -3.57
CA LYS A 25 17.58 6.41 -3.39
C LYS A 25 18.89 5.84 -3.95
N PRO A 26 19.58 4.95 -3.20
CA PRO A 26 20.79 4.29 -3.70
C PRO A 26 20.46 3.45 -4.94
N LYS A 27 21.45 3.38 -5.87
CA LYS A 27 21.36 2.52 -7.06
C LYS A 27 22.63 1.68 -7.15
N PRO A 28 22.61 0.36 -6.90
CA PRO A 28 21.43 -0.45 -6.59
C PRO A 28 20.90 -0.17 -5.18
N ASP A 29 19.60 -0.41 -4.98
CA ASP A 29 18.96 -0.30 -3.66
C ASP A 29 19.33 -1.54 -2.82
N PRO A 30 20.11 -1.39 -1.71
CA PRO A 30 20.57 -2.53 -0.91
C PRO A 30 19.43 -3.24 -0.16
N ALA A 31 18.29 -2.58 0.05
CA ALA A 31 17.10 -3.16 0.68
C ALA A 31 16.01 -3.54 -0.33
N GLY A 32 16.23 -3.26 -1.62
CA GLY A 32 15.26 -3.55 -2.67
C GLY A 32 15.08 -5.06 -2.88
N ARG A 33 13.87 -5.55 -2.66
CA ARG A 33 13.45 -6.93 -2.91
C ARG A 33 12.08 -6.94 -3.55
N GLN A 34 11.81 -7.93 -4.37
CA GLN A 34 10.51 -8.18 -4.97
C GLN A 34 10.11 -9.64 -4.72
N PHE A 35 9.01 -9.84 -4.06
CA PHE A 35 8.40 -11.13 -3.80
C PHE A 35 7.03 -11.12 -4.51
N ASN A 36 6.85 -11.97 -5.50
CA ASN A 36 5.69 -11.96 -6.36
C ASN A 36 4.92 -13.26 -6.24
N ASP A 37 3.61 -13.19 -6.52
CA ASP A 37 2.74 -14.37 -6.65
C ASP A 37 2.68 -15.23 -5.39
N LEU A 38 2.73 -14.59 -4.22
CA LEU A 38 2.71 -15.26 -2.92
C LEU A 38 1.28 -15.61 -2.49
N THR A 39 1.10 -16.81 -1.97
CA THR A 39 -0.08 -17.17 -1.15
C THR A 39 -0.05 -16.47 0.20
N VAL A 40 -1.15 -16.52 0.95
CA VAL A 40 -1.19 -15.99 2.34
C VAL A 40 -0.15 -16.68 3.22
N ASP A 41 -0.04 -18.01 3.14
CA ASP A 41 0.89 -18.79 3.97
C ASP A 41 2.35 -18.42 3.64
N GLU A 42 2.67 -18.27 2.34
CA GLU A 42 4.01 -17.81 1.92
C GLU A 42 4.32 -16.37 2.38
N VAL A 43 3.31 -15.49 2.47
CA VAL A 43 3.49 -14.17 3.08
C VAL A 43 3.77 -14.29 4.58
N GLU A 44 3.05 -15.18 5.29
CA GLU A 44 3.30 -15.44 6.72
C GLU A 44 4.71 -15.98 6.96
N ASP A 45 5.17 -16.92 6.14
CA ASP A 45 6.53 -17.47 6.20
C ASP A 45 7.63 -16.41 5.89
N LEU A 46 7.28 -15.41 5.09
CA LEU A 46 8.19 -14.32 4.71
C LEU A 46 8.36 -13.26 5.81
N LEU A 47 7.43 -13.15 6.78
CA LEU A 47 7.44 -12.07 7.78
C LEU A 47 8.77 -11.90 8.50
N PRO A 48 9.48 -12.95 9.00
CA PRO A 48 10.77 -12.77 9.69
C PRO A 48 11.84 -12.11 8.80
N GLN A 49 11.84 -12.42 7.50
CA GLN A 49 12.76 -11.79 6.56
C GLN A 49 12.39 -10.31 6.31
N LEU A 50 11.11 -10.00 6.21
CA LEU A 50 10.64 -8.61 6.06
C LEU A 50 10.93 -7.78 7.30
N GLU A 51 10.79 -8.33 8.50
CA GLU A 51 11.15 -7.69 9.75
C GLU A 51 12.64 -7.35 9.79
N ASN A 52 13.51 -8.30 9.44
CA ASN A 52 14.95 -8.06 9.36
C ASN A 52 15.30 -6.95 8.35
N LEU A 53 14.67 -6.94 7.17
CA LEU A 53 14.86 -5.88 6.18
C LEU A 53 14.37 -4.52 6.72
N ASN A 54 13.23 -4.47 7.40
CA ASN A 54 12.68 -3.26 7.98
C ASN A 54 13.59 -2.72 9.09
N GLU A 55 14.10 -3.55 9.99
CA GLU A 55 15.07 -3.14 11.03
C GLU A 55 16.34 -2.54 10.43
N ARG A 56 16.72 -2.99 9.24
CA ARG A 56 17.89 -2.48 8.49
C ARG A 56 17.58 -1.22 7.67
N GLY A 57 16.37 -0.68 7.74
CA GLY A 57 15.97 0.57 7.11
C GLY A 57 15.12 0.45 5.86
N ALA A 58 14.58 -0.72 5.56
CA ALA A 58 13.64 -0.89 4.45
C ALA A 58 12.22 -0.46 4.82
N GLY A 59 11.53 0.22 3.92
CA GLY A 59 10.08 0.26 3.89
C GLY A 59 9.54 -1.03 3.27
N VAL A 60 8.47 -1.58 3.84
CA VAL A 60 7.78 -2.79 3.36
C VAL A 60 6.44 -2.40 2.77
N PHE A 61 6.16 -2.86 1.54
CA PHE A 61 4.98 -2.48 0.78
C PHE A 61 4.28 -3.69 0.20
N VAL A 62 2.95 -3.59 0.07
CA VAL A 62 2.12 -4.60 -0.59
C VAL A 62 1.48 -4.00 -1.85
N ALA A 63 1.37 -4.79 -2.90
CA ALA A 63 0.59 -4.43 -4.08
C ALA A 63 -0.91 -4.41 -3.71
N VAL A 64 -1.59 -3.30 -4.00
CA VAL A 64 -3.03 -3.16 -3.71
C VAL A 64 -3.83 -4.18 -4.51
N ASN A 65 -3.49 -4.34 -5.78
CA ASN A 65 -4.16 -5.26 -6.71
C ASN A 65 -3.38 -6.57 -6.88
N GLU A 66 -4.01 -7.55 -7.49
CA GLU A 66 -3.42 -8.86 -7.77
C GLU A 66 -2.79 -8.88 -9.15
N PHE A 67 -1.60 -9.50 -9.22
CA PHE A 67 -0.82 -9.61 -10.46
C PHE A 67 -0.36 -11.06 -10.65
N ASP A 68 -0.39 -11.51 -11.89
CA ASP A 68 0.20 -12.78 -12.30
C ASP A 68 1.72 -12.57 -12.47
N GLY A 69 2.48 -13.00 -11.46
CA GLY A 69 3.91 -12.77 -11.36
C GLY A 69 4.27 -11.33 -10.98
N ARG A 70 5.12 -10.68 -11.78
CA ARG A 70 5.62 -9.34 -11.48
C ARG A 70 4.54 -8.26 -11.58
N ARG A 71 4.57 -7.30 -10.67
CA ARG A 71 3.69 -6.12 -10.62
C ARG A 71 3.92 -5.20 -11.85
N ARG A 72 3.18 -5.47 -12.93
CA ARG A 72 3.15 -4.70 -14.18
C ARG A 72 1.70 -4.57 -14.66
N LYS A 73 1.39 -3.51 -15.39
CA LYS A 73 0.03 -3.29 -15.92
C LYS A 73 -0.49 -4.49 -16.72
N ASP A 74 0.38 -5.07 -17.55
CA ASP A 74 0.04 -6.20 -18.42
C ASP A 74 -0.17 -7.52 -17.65
N ASN A 75 0.28 -7.59 -16.40
CA ASN A 75 0.14 -8.75 -15.53
C ASN A 75 -0.99 -8.58 -14.51
N LEU A 76 -1.79 -7.53 -14.60
CA LEU A 76 -2.92 -7.35 -13.69
C LEU A 76 -3.91 -8.50 -13.87
N SER A 77 -4.08 -9.28 -12.83
CA SER A 77 -5.02 -10.40 -12.77
C SER A 77 -6.37 -9.96 -12.23
N ARG A 78 -6.37 -9.14 -11.16
CA ARG A 78 -7.62 -8.69 -10.54
C ARG A 78 -7.45 -7.34 -9.82
N VAL A 79 -8.44 -6.46 -10.00
CA VAL A 79 -8.60 -5.27 -9.15
C VAL A 79 -9.28 -5.69 -7.86
N ARG A 80 -8.60 -5.53 -6.71
CA ARG A 80 -9.16 -5.83 -5.38
C ARG A 80 -10.08 -4.74 -4.87
N GLY A 81 -9.91 -3.52 -5.34
CA GLY A 81 -10.68 -2.37 -4.90
C GLY A 81 -10.07 -1.05 -5.33
N VAL A 82 -10.53 0.00 -4.68
CA VAL A 82 -10.01 1.36 -4.85
C VAL A 82 -9.30 1.80 -3.58
N HIS A 83 -8.42 2.79 -3.70
CA HIS A 83 -7.59 3.24 -2.58
C HIS A 83 -7.27 4.73 -2.65
N ALA A 84 -6.89 5.28 -1.52
CA ALA A 84 -6.33 6.63 -1.40
C ALA A 84 -5.10 6.62 -0.50
N ASP A 85 -4.06 7.34 -0.95
CA ASP A 85 -2.91 7.73 -0.14
C ASP A 85 -3.11 9.19 0.28
N LEU A 86 -3.32 9.42 1.56
CA LEU A 86 -3.70 10.71 2.14
C LEU A 86 -2.58 11.21 3.04
N ASP A 87 -1.83 12.20 2.58
CA ASP A 87 -0.71 12.79 3.33
C ASP A 87 -1.07 14.21 3.81
N GLY A 88 -0.97 14.43 5.14
CA GLY A 88 -1.21 15.73 5.75
C GLY A 88 -2.67 16.19 5.72
N VAL A 89 -3.62 15.28 5.64
CA VAL A 89 -5.06 15.59 5.57
C VAL A 89 -5.62 15.80 6.97
N ASP A 90 -6.37 16.90 7.16
CA ASP A 90 -6.94 17.26 8.45
C ASP A 90 -8.05 16.28 8.91
N ASP A 91 -8.32 16.26 10.22
CA ASP A 91 -9.30 15.37 10.83
C ASP A 91 -10.73 15.60 10.33
N GLN A 92 -11.07 16.83 9.93
CA GLN A 92 -12.38 17.15 9.39
C GLN A 92 -12.58 16.49 8.03
N THR A 93 -11.58 16.55 7.17
CA THR A 93 -11.59 15.90 5.86
C THR A 93 -11.60 14.37 6.01
N LEU A 94 -10.78 13.81 6.90
CA LEU A 94 -10.79 12.37 7.19
C LEU A 94 -12.17 11.91 7.70
N SER A 95 -12.79 12.68 8.60
CA SER A 95 -14.12 12.39 9.11
C SER A 95 -15.19 12.48 8.02
N ARG A 96 -15.08 13.45 7.12
CA ARG A 96 -15.98 13.59 5.97
C ARG A 96 -15.88 12.40 5.02
N ILE A 97 -14.67 11.95 4.69
CA ILE A 97 -14.48 10.76 3.84
C ILE A 97 -15.17 9.54 4.50
N ARG A 98 -14.88 9.29 5.79
CA ARG A 98 -15.49 8.17 6.53
C ARG A 98 -17.03 8.23 6.58
N SER A 99 -17.60 9.44 6.64
CA SER A 99 -19.06 9.63 6.68
C SER A 99 -19.73 9.39 5.32
N ILE A 100 -19.04 9.69 4.21
CA ILE A 100 -19.57 9.50 2.86
C ILE A 100 -19.44 8.04 2.43
N LEU A 101 -18.24 7.47 2.62
CA LEU A 101 -17.94 6.09 2.27
C LEU A 101 -16.91 5.53 3.25
N PRO A 102 -17.35 4.80 4.29
CA PRO A 102 -16.43 4.19 5.24
C PRO A 102 -15.43 3.26 4.52
N PRO A 103 -14.11 3.41 4.74
CA PRO A 103 -13.14 2.49 4.15
C PRO A 103 -13.26 1.08 4.76
N THR A 104 -12.99 0.07 3.96
CA THR A 104 -12.89 -1.32 4.45
C THR A 104 -11.67 -1.49 5.36
N ILE A 105 -10.56 -0.82 5.00
CA ILE A 105 -9.32 -0.80 5.78
C ILE A 105 -8.83 0.65 5.85
N GLU A 106 -8.42 1.05 7.05
CA GLU A 106 -7.71 2.30 7.29
C GLU A 106 -6.38 1.99 7.96
N VAL A 107 -5.29 2.52 7.41
CA VAL A 107 -3.94 2.37 7.93
C VAL A 107 -3.37 3.74 8.24
N GLN A 108 -2.95 3.97 9.48
CA GLN A 108 -2.10 5.11 9.81
C GLN A 108 -0.67 4.81 9.36
N THR A 109 -0.06 5.73 8.59
CA THR A 109 1.28 5.51 8.03
C THR A 109 2.38 6.19 8.84
N SER A 110 2.75 7.42 8.51
CA SER A 110 3.91 8.11 9.07
C SER A 110 3.56 9.20 10.10
N GLY A 111 2.30 9.42 10.37
CA GLY A 111 1.85 10.47 11.30
C GLY A 111 0.34 10.49 11.50
N PRO A 112 -0.16 11.35 12.42
CA PRO A 112 -1.58 11.37 12.77
C PRO A 112 -2.50 11.80 11.61
N HIS A 113 -1.96 12.51 10.62
CA HIS A 113 -2.71 13.02 9.46
C HIS A 113 -2.39 12.30 8.15
N ASN A 114 -1.67 11.16 8.22
CA ASN A 114 -1.30 10.36 7.05
C ASN A 114 -1.99 9.02 7.11
N ARG A 115 -2.80 8.72 6.09
CA ARG A 115 -3.64 7.53 6.02
C ARG A 115 -3.57 6.87 4.65
N HIS A 116 -3.60 5.53 4.65
CA HIS A 116 -4.05 4.77 3.49
C HIS A 116 -5.47 4.29 3.73
N PHE A 117 -6.36 4.59 2.83
CA PHE A 117 -7.71 4.08 2.80
C PHE A 117 -7.88 3.06 1.68
N TYR A 118 -8.58 1.97 1.98
CA TYR A 118 -8.92 0.94 1.01
C TYR A 118 -10.43 0.69 1.05
N TRP A 119 -11.03 0.64 -0.11
CA TRP A 119 -12.41 0.19 -0.31
C TRP A 119 -12.35 -1.07 -1.15
N LEU A 120 -12.42 -2.22 -0.47
CA LEU A 120 -12.30 -3.53 -1.12
C LEU A 120 -13.63 -3.95 -1.72
N LEU A 121 -13.57 -4.59 -2.87
CA LEU A 121 -14.73 -5.23 -3.50
C LEU A 121 -15.19 -6.42 -2.66
N ALA A 122 -16.49 -6.67 -2.64
CA ALA A 122 -17.03 -7.88 -2.05
C ALA A 122 -16.56 -9.11 -2.83
N GLN A 123 -16.55 -10.26 -2.17
CA GLN A 123 -16.13 -11.51 -2.81
C GLN A 123 -17.02 -11.81 -4.05
N GLY A 124 -16.39 -12.06 -5.17
CA GLY A 124 -17.06 -12.30 -6.45
C GLY A 124 -17.37 -11.04 -7.27
N GLU A 125 -17.23 -9.86 -6.67
CA GLU A 125 -17.40 -8.59 -7.39
C GLU A 125 -16.16 -8.25 -8.20
N THR A 126 -16.37 -7.55 -9.31
CA THR A 126 -15.32 -7.04 -10.20
C THR A 126 -15.58 -5.60 -10.56
N ILE A 127 -14.52 -4.87 -10.87
CA ILE A 127 -14.59 -3.50 -11.37
C ILE A 127 -13.68 -3.37 -12.59
N ASP A 128 -14.13 -2.60 -13.57
CA ASP A 128 -13.30 -2.24 -14.71
C ASP A 128 -12.09 -1.40 -14.28
N VAL A 129 -10.94 -1.68 -14.91
CA VAL A 129 -9.67 -1.00 -14.60
C VAL A 129 -9.77 0.50 -14.78
N THR A 130 -10.41 0.96 -15.86
CA THR A 130 -10.57 2.40 -16.14
C THR A 130 -11.41 3.07 -15.08
N LEU A 131 -12.51 2.43 -14.67
CA LEU A 131 -13.39 2.93 -13.61
C LEU A 131 -12.65 2.97 -12.27
N SER A 132 -11.87 1.94 -11.90
CA SER A 132 -11.11 1.94 -10.65
C SER A 132 -10.11 3.10 -10.58
N VAL A 133 -9.39 3.37 -11.68
CA VAL A 133 -8.46 4.52 -11.77
C VAL A 133 -9.21 5.85 -11.71
N GLN A 134 -10.39 5.95 -12.33
CA GLN A 134 -11.22 7.17 -12.27
C GLN A 134 -11.68 7.44 -10.83
N ILE A 135 -12.10 6.41 -10.10
CA ILE A 135 -12.48 6.55 -8.70
C ILE A 135 -11.28 6.98 -7.86
N ASN A 136 -10.12 6.33 -7.99
CA ASN A 136 -8.91 6.76 -7.27
C ASN A 136 -8.57 8.22 -7.54
N ARG A 137 -8.68 8.66 -8.81
CA ARG A 137 -8.46 10.07 -9.19
C ARG A 137 -9.48 11.02 -8.59
N SER A 138 -10.74 10.62 -8.44
CA SER A 138 -11.76 11.46 -7.83
C SER A 138 -11.46 11.78 -6.37
N LEU A 139 -10.73 10.89 -5.68
CA LEU A 139 -10.32 11.07 -4.29
C LEU A 139 -9.25 12.16 -4.11
N ILE A 140 -8.61 12.63 -5.20
CA ILE A 140 -7.71 13.81 -5.18
C ILE A 140 -8.45 15.05 -4.67
N ALA A 141 -9.75 15.19 -4.94
CA ALA A 141 -10.56 16.28 -4.42
C ALA A 141 -10.67 16.28 -2.87
N PHE A 142 -10.34 15.16 -2.23
CA PHE A 142 -10.28 14.99 -0.78
C PHE A 142 -8.85 14.94 -0.23
N GLY A 143 -7.85 15.29 -1.05
CA GLY A 143 -6.45 15.34 -0.64
C GLY A 143 -5.63 14.07 -0.89
N ALA A 144 -6.14 13.12 -1.68
CA ALA A 144 -5.35 11.95 -2.08
C ALA A 144 -4.19 12.36 -2.99
N ASP A 145 -3.04 11.68 -2.84
CA ASP A 145 -1.85 11.89 -3.67
C ASP A 145 -2.15 11.56 -5.14
N PRO A 146 -2.04 12.55 -6.06
CA PRO A 146 -2.23 12.31 -7.49
C PRO A 146 -1.30 11.26 -8.09
N ALA A 147 -0.10 11.09 -7.50
CA ALA A 147 0.87 10.08 -7.93
C ALA A 147 0.48 8.66 -7.48
N ALA A 148 -0.51 8.51 -6.59
CA ALA A 148 -0.93 7.24 -6.01
C ALA A 148 -2.24 6.67 -6.59
N THR A 149 -2.61 7.06 -7.81
CA THR A 149 -3.92 6.70 -8.39
C THR A 149 -3.89 5.51 -9.36
N ASP A 150 -2.73 4.99 -9.69
CA ASP A 150 -2.55 3.94 -10.69
C ASP A 150 -2.83 2.52 -10.14
N ILE A 151 -3.14 1.58 -11.06
CA ILE A 151 -3.47 0.19 -10.70
C ILE A 151 -2.28 -0.62 -10.18
N THR A 152 -1.06 -0.15 -10.40
CA THR A 152 0.16 -0.84 -9.95
C THR A 152 0.65 -0.31 -8.60
N ARG A 153 -0.19 0.43 -7.88
CA ARG A 153 0.19 1.07 -6.63
C ARG A 153 0.64 0.05 -5.57
N LEU A 154 1.73 0.44 -4.91
CA LEU A 154 2.19 -0.16 -3.66
C LEU A 154 1.82 0.77 -2.51
N LEU A 155 1.24 0.21 -1.48
CA LEU A 155 1.00 0.91 -0.22
C LEU A 155 1.75 0.20 0.91
N ARG A 156 2.04 0.90 2.00
CA ARG A 156 2.79 0.31 3.12
C ARG A 156 2.02 -0.85 3.73
N LEU A 157 2.73 -1.95 3.94
CA LEU A 157 2.20 -3.09 4.68
C LEU A 157 2.13 -2.73 6.16
N PRO A 158 0.95 -2.84 6.81
CA PRO A 158 0.81 -2.59 8.24
C PRO A 158 1.69 -3.53 9.09
N GLY A 159 2.11 -3.04 10.27
CA GLY A 159 2.93 -3.82 11.19
C GLY A 159 4.44 -3.54 11.09
N PHE A 160 4.87 -2.80 10.07
CA PHE A 160 6.28 -2.44 9.87
C PHE A 160 6.54 -0.97 10.20
N LYS A 161 7.74 -0.69 10.74
CA LYS A 161 8.17 0.66 11.11
C LYS A 161 8.38 1.53 9.86
N HIS A 162 7.97 2.81 9.95
CA HIS A 162 8.29 3.81 8.95
C HIS A 162 9.73 4.30 9.17
N MET A 163 10.65 3.99 8.24
CA MET A 163 12.08 4.17 8.46
C MET A 163 12.67 5.49 7.90
N LYS A 164 11.86 6.35 7.25
CA LYS A 164 12.34 7.62 6.68
C LYS A 164 12.90 8.59 7.71
N ASN A 165 12.36 8.58 8.94
CA ASN A 165 12.70 9.54 9.99
C ASN A 165 13.42 8.87 11.15
N ARG A 166 14.28 7.88 10.88
CA ARG A 166 14.97 7.06 11.88
C ARG A 166 15.80 7.86 12.88
N GLY A 167 16.20 9.12 12.53
CA GLY A 167 16.94 10.03 13.40
C GLY A 167 16.08 10.87 14.36
N ASP A 168 14.81 11.11 14.00
CA ASP A 168 13.97 12.09 14.68
C ASP A 168 12.87 11.48 15.54
N ASN A 169 12.50 10.23 15.29
CA ASN A 169 11.47 9.52 16.08
C ASN A 169 11.71 8.00 16.05
N PRO A 170 12.32 7.43 17.07
CA PRO A 170 12.58 5.98 17.16
C PRO A 170 11.30 5.13 17.25
N ASN A 171 10.13 5.75 17.43
CA ASN A 171 8.81 5.12 17.56
C ASN A 171 7.87 5.45 16.39
N ALA A 172 8.37 6.04 15.29
CA ALA A 172 7.56 6.36 14.11
C ALA A 172 7.41 5.13 13.20
#